data_f35c1991ce3a1e766ad61431270515f3
#
_entry.id   f35c1991ce3a1e766ad61431270515f3
#
_cell.length_a   1.000
_cell.length_b   1.000
_cell.length_c   1.000
_cell.angle_alpha   90.00
_cell.angle_beta   90.00
_cell.angle_gamma   90.00
#
_symmetry.space_group_name_H-M   'P 1'
#
loop_
_entity.id
_entity.type
_entity.pdbx_description
1 polymer ?
#
loop_
_entity_poly.entity_id
_entity_poly.type
_entity_poly.pdbx_seq_one_letter_code
_entity_poly.pdbx_strand_id
1 'polypeptide(L)'
;VYVVTNLPGSGKNEEEQLASGLHWHTDIEFEPVPLSTSMFYVQCVPISREHQNGTWVPDVRPADGFYHPDSNKDLNSRRFDLPLNGETAYADTASAFEDLPKEKQKELEKTQVRRRLRVSDAGWLTPLVYRNPRTGRQSLHSPVWASRGKNVAPVQIDGFSETQTREYLDELEAHVLQQKYRYDHLHQPGDVTIWSNFATLHNAPPVKSKICSPEDARLMYRISCKGEPSYHLPRKDTDEWLAANISPPYQSNI
;
A
#
# COMPACT_ATOMS: atom_id res chain seq x y z
N VAL A 1 -0.49 10.25 -15.36
CA VAL A 1 0.79 9.52 -15.15
C VAL A 1 1.50 10.12 -13.97
N TYR A 2 1.84 9.29 -12.98
CA TYR A 2 2.61 9.72 -11.80
C TYR A 2 4.06 9.28 -11.97
N VAL A 3 5.01 10.19 -11.70
CA VAL A 3 6.44 9.90 -11.82
C VAL A 3 6.98 9.43 -10.48
N VAL A 4 7.58 8.25 -10.45
CA VAL A 4 8.25 7.66 -9.29
C VAL A 4 9.74 7.67 -9.55
N THR A 5 10.48 8.53 -8.87
CA THR A 5 11.89 8.77 -9.16
C THR A 5 12.67 9.21 -7.93
N ASN A 6 13.97 9.00 -7.94
CA ASN A 6 14.94 9.57 -7.01
C ASN A 6 15.77 10.71 -7.66
N LEU A 7 15.39 11.15 -8.86
CA LEU A 7 16.08 12.24 -9.54
C LEU A 7 15.90 13.58 -8.81
N PRO A 8 16.89 14.50 -8.85
CA PRO A 8 16.76 15.83 -8.27
C PRO A 8 15.54 16.58 -8.81
N GLY A 9 14.87 17.35 -7.94
CA GLY A 9 13.68 18.12 -8.33
C GLY A 9 12.36 17.34 -8.22
N SER A 10 12.37 16.10 -7.71
CA SER A 10 11.15 15.33 -7.45
C SER A 10 10.24 15.92 -6.36
N GLY A 11 10.65 16.99 -5.70
CA GLY A 11 9.88 17.71 -4.68
C GLY A 11 9.81 17.05 -3.30
N LYS A 12 10.38 15.85 -3.13
CA LYS A 12 10.43 15.16 -1.84
C LYS A 12 11.77 15.35 -1.16
N ASN A 13 11.76 15.71 0.12
CA ASN A 13 12.97 15.70 0.94
C ASN A 13 13.35 14.26 1.35
N GLU A 14 14.55 14.08 1.91
CA GLU A 14 15.06 12.74 2.30
C GLU A 14 14.16 12.04 3.32
N GLU A 15 13.65 12.78 4.29
CA GLU A 15 12.76 12.24 5.33
C GLU A 15 11.42 11.81 4.73
N GLU A 16 10.87 12.57 3.77
CA GLU A 16 9.62 12.22 3.09
C GLU A 16 9.79 11.01 2.17
N GLN A 17 10.94 10.84 1.55
CA GLN A 17 11.24 9.67 0.72
C GLN A 17 11.40 8.41 1.56
N LEU A 18 12.13 8.49 2.67
CA LEU A 18 12.26 7.41 3.65
C LEU A 18 10.91 7.10 4.30
N ALA A 19 10.17 8.13 4.70
CA ALA A 19 8.89 7.99 5.37
C ALA A 19 7.80 7.39 4.48
N SER A 20 7.76 7.74 3.20
CA SER A 20 6.72 7.26 2.28
C SER A 20 6.90 5.80 1.85
N GLY A 21 8.11 5.28 1.93
CA GLY A 21 8.45 3.93 1.48
C GLY A 21 8.29 2.81 2.52
N LEU A 22 8.08 3.14 3.79
CA LEU A 22 8.19 2.16 4.87
C LEU A 22 6.85 1.58 5.34
N HIS A 23 5.75 1.88 4.64
CA HIS A 23 4.42 1.40 5.00
C HIS A 23 3.87 0.43 3.96
N TRP A 24 3.43 -0.72 4.43
CA TRP A 24 2.61 -1.61 3.64
C TRP A 24 1.23 -0.99 3.46
N HIS A 25 0.78 -0.87 2.22
CA HIS A 25 -0.46 -0.19 1.90
C HIS A 25 -1.08 -0.68 0.59
N THR A 26 -2.31 -0.28 0.39
CA THR A 26 -2.98 -0.25 -0.91
C THR A 26 -3.11 1.21 -1.33
N ASP A 27 -2.97 1.50 -2.62
CA ASP A 27 -3.11 2.87 -3.11
C ASP A 27 -4.55 3.38 -2.97
N ILE A 28 -4.70 4.57 -2.35
CA ILE A 28 -5.96 5.33 -2.28
C ILE A 28 -7.14 4.50 -1.71
N GLU A 29 -6.87 3.66 -0.73
CA GLU A 29 -7.87 2.83 -0.05
C GLU A 29 -8.90 3.63 0.75
N PHE A 30 -8.61 4.89 1.03
CA PHE A 30 -9.47 5.79 1.78
C PHE A 30 -10.57 6.45 0.92
N GLU A 31 -10.54 6.30 -0.39
CA GLU A 31 -11.58 6.84 -1.28
C GLU A 31 -12.78 5.89 -1.42
N PRO A 32 -13.98 6.46 -1.67
CA PRO A 32 -15.19 5.66 -1.89
C PRO A 32 -15.10 4.73 -3.11
N VAL A 33 -14.35 5.14 -4.12
CA VAL A 33 -14.00 4.30 -5.27
C VAL A 33 -12.49 4.16 -5.31
N PRO A 34 -11.93 3.13 -4.65
CA PRO A 34 -10.50 2.92 -4.60
C PRO A 34 -9.93 2.50 -5.95
N LEU A 35 -8.63 2.52 -6.07
CA LEU A 35 -7.96 2.02 -7.27
C LEU A 35 -8.11 0.51 -7.37
N SER A 36 -8.49 0.02 -8.55
CA SER A 36 -8.55 -1.42 -8.84
C SER A 36 -7.20 -1.98 -9.25
N THR A 37 -6.52 -1.26 -10.12
CA THR A 37 -5.29 -1.72 -10.76
C THR A 37 -4.29 -0.58 -10.81
N SER A 38 -3.06 -0.88 -10.45
CA SER A 38 -1.93 0.02 -10.67
C SER A 38 -0.88 -0.70 -11.53
N MET A 39 -0.12 0.09 -12.29
CA MET A 39 0.98 -0.43 -13.07
C MET A 39 2.17 0.53 -13.04
N PHE A 40 3.37 -0.04 -13.08
CA PHE A 40 4.61 0.67 -13.37
C PHE A 40 5.10 0.34 -14.76
N TYR A 41 5.57 1.35 -15.48
CA TYR A 41 6.53 1.19 -16.56
C TYR A 41 7.90 1.67 -16.07
N VAL A 42 8.91 0.84 -16.22
CA VAL A 42 10.27 1.09 -15.73
C VAL A 42 11.12 1.68 -16.84
N GLN A 43 11.49 2.95 -16.71
CA GLN A 43 12.34 3.64 -17.69
C GLN A 43 13.81 3.37 -17.41
N CYS A 44 14.24 3.52 -16.17
CA CYS A 44 15.59 3.15 -15.75
C CYS A 44 15.64 2.68 -14.30
N VAL A 45 16.62 1.88 -13.99
CA VAL A 45 16.93 1.34 -12.69
C VAL A 45 18.36 1.69 -12.29
N PRO A 46 18.71 1.68 -10.98
CA PRO A 46 20.07 1.96 -10.55
C PRO A 46 21.05 0.87 -11.01
N ILE A 47 21.89 1.18 -11.96
CA ILE A 47 22.95 0.27 -12.44
C ILE A 47 24.02 0.05 -11.36
N SER A 48 24.24 1.05 -10.51
CA SER A 48 25.20 0.98 -9.39
C SER A 48 24.91 -0.16 -8.41
N ARG A 49 23.68 -0.69 -8.36
CA ARG A 49 23.32 -1.87 -7.56
C ARG A 49 24.07 -3.14 -7.97
N GLU A 50 24.47 -3.25 -9.25
CA GLU A 50 25.19 -4.40 -9.80
C GLU A 50 26.67 -4.40 -9.42
N HIS A 51 27.19 -3.25 -9.03
CA HIS A 51 28.62 -3.05 -8.72
C HIS A 51 28.91 -3.06 -7.22
N GLN A 52 27.90 -3.30 -6.38
CA GLN A 52 28.08 -3.27 -4.92
C GLN A 52 28.14 -4.68 -4.33
N ASN A 53 29.13 -4.89 -3.48
CA ASN A 53 29.20 -6.06 -2.61
C ASN A 53 28.20 -5.86 -1.47
N GLY A 54 26.93 -6.28 -1.67
CA GLY A 54 25.88 -6.12 -0.68
C GLY A 54 24.61 -5.48 -1.24
N THR A 55 23.98 -4.58 -0.47
CA THR A 55 22.75 -3.91 -0.87
C THR A 55 23.03 -2.54 -1.48
N TRP A 56 22.20 -2.11 -2.43
CA TRP A 56 22.28 -0.78 -3.04
C TRP A 56 22.06 0.37 -2.06
N VAL A 57 21.16 0.17 -1.09
CA VAL A 57 20.95 1.09 0.03
C VAL A 57 21.34 0.43 1.34
N PRO A 58 21.81 1.20 2.35
CA PRO A 58 22.03 0.66 3.68
C PRO A 58 20.69 0.23 4.30
N ASP A 59 20.74 -0.75 5.21
CA ASP A 59 19.59 -1.14 6.04
C ASP A 59 19.25 0.02 6.98
N VAL A 60 18.32 0.87 6.55
CA VAL A 60 17.82 2.00 7.33
C VAL A 60 16.49 1.59 7.91
N ARG A 61 16.50 1.30 9.20
CA ARG A 61 15.25 1.10 9.95
C ARG A 61 14.76 2.45 10.44
N PRO A 62 13.45 2.77 10.29
CA PRO A 62 12.91 4.00 10.85
C PRO A 62 13.11 4.01 12.36
N ALA A 63 13.39 5.18 12.90
CA ALA A 63 13.39 5.38 14.33
C ALA A 63 12.03 4.98 14.94
N ASP A 64 12.06 4.40 16.13
CA ASP A 64 10.87 4.03 16.89
C ASP A 64 9.85 5.17 16.91
N GLY A 65 8.61 4.89 16.48
CA GLY A 65 7.51 5.87 16.44
C GLY A 65 6.86 6.06 15.08
N PHE A 66 7.40 5.49 14.01
CA PHE A 66 6.76 5.44 12.68
C PHE A 66 5.52 4.55 12.68
N TYR A 67 5.64 3.39 13.29
CA TYR A 67 4.55 2.52 13.70
C TYR A 67 4.41 2.66 15.22
N HIS A 68 3.25 2.35 15.75
CA HIS A 68 3.00 2.45 17.18
C HIS A 68 4.10 1.75 17.99
N PRO A 69 4.65 2.41 19.03
CA PRO A 69 5.72 1.85 19.86
C PRO A 69 5.33 0.53 20.53
N ASP A 70 4.03 0.28 20.69
CA ASP A 70 3.48 -0.93 21.29
C ASP A 70 3.16 -2.05 20.28
N SER A 71 3.50 -1.87 19.00
CA SER A 71 3.29 -2.92 18.01
C SER A 71 4.13 -4.15 18.35
N ASN A 72 3.54 -5.33 18.11
CA ASN A 72 4.23 -6.60 18.29
C ASN A 72 5.58 -6.60 17.56
N LYS A 73 6.65 -7.04 18.24
CA LYS A 73 8.00 -7.08 17.67
C LYS A 73 8.09 -7.93 16.39
N ASP A 74 7.33 -9.02 16.33
CA ASP A 74 7.29 -9.89 15.15
C ASP A 74 6.67 -9.18 13.95
N LEU A 75 5.59 -8.43 14.16
CA LEU A 75 4.97 -7.64 13.10
C LEU A 75 5.93 -6.56 12.62
N ASN A 76 6.58 -5.84 13.52
CA ASN A 76 7.56 -4.82 13.15
C ASN A 76 8.74 -5.43 12.37
N SER A 77 9.22 -6.61 12.79
CA SER A 77 10.26 -7.31 12.04
C SER A 77 9.82 -7.60 10.60
N ARG A 78 8.59 -8.06 10.38
CA ARG A 78 8.04 -8.32 9.03
C ARG A 78 7.80 -7.05 8.22
N ARG A 79 7.37 -5.96 8.87
CA ARG A 79 7.18 -4.65 8.20
C ARG A 79 8.49 -4.11 7.63
N PHE A 80 9.60 -4.32 8.36
CA PHE A 80 10.92 -3.78 8.02
C PHE A 80 11.83 -4.77 7.30
N ASP A 81 11.41 -5.99 7.11
CA ASP A 81 12.08 -6.95 6.25
C ASP A 81 11.78 -6.60 4.79
N LEU A 82 12.49 -5.60 4.27
CA LEU A 82 12.30 -5.05 2.93
C LEU A 82 13.56 -5.27 2.09
N PRO A 83 13.40 -5.48 0.78
CA PRO A 83 14.52 -5.55 -0.12
C PRO A 83 15.22 -4.19 -0.25
N LEU A 84 16.53 -4.19 -0.51
CA LEU A 84 17.39 -3.01 -0.46
C LEU A 84 18.10 -2.69 -1.78
N ASN A 85 17.58 -3.19 -2.91
CA ASN A 85 18.16 -3.00 -4.24
C ASN A 85 17.24 -2.30 -5.24
N GLY A 86 16.29 -1.49 -4.73
CA GLY A 86 15.38 -0.71 -5.56
C GLY A 86 14.16 -1.49 -6.09
N GLU A 87 13.85 -2.61 -5.46
CA GLU A 87 12.66 -3.42 -5.74
C GLU A 87 11.36 -2.67 -5.41
N THR A 88 10.24 -3.32 -5.71
CA THR A 88 8.94 -3.08 -5.06
C THR A 88 8.52 -4.36 -4.37
N ALA A 89 8.17 -4.26 -3.10
CA ALA A 89 7.70 -5.39 -2.32
C ALA A 89 6.18 -5.51 -2.42
N TYR A 90 5.69 -6.73 -2.62
CA TYR A 90 4.27 -7.06 -2.70
C TYR A 90 3.90 -8.16 -1.70
N ALA A 91 2.64 -8.16 -1.24
CA ALA A 91 2.09 -9.24 -0.44
C ALA A 91 0.69 -9.62 -0.96
N ASP A 92 0.48 -10.91 -1.29
CA ASP A 92 -0.77 -11.45 -1.82
C ASP A 92 -1.79 -11.64 -0.68
N THR A 93 -2.73 -10.71 -0.59
CA THR A 93 -3.79 -10.74 0.41
C THR A 93 -4.91 -11.73 0.08
N ALA A 94 -4.97 -12.23 -1.16
CA ALA A 94 -5.94 -13.25 -1.53
C ALA A 94 -5.48 -14.63 -1.06
N SER A 95 -4.23 -15.02 -1.34
CA SER A 95 -3.67 -16.27 -0.80
C SER A 95 -3.64 -16.27 0.72
N ALA A 96 -3.32 -15.12 1.33
CA ALA A 96 -3.37 -14.97 2.78
C ALA A 96 -4.79 -15.18 3.34
N PHE A 97 -5.83 -14.68 2.67
CA PHE A 97 -7.22 -14.92 3.07
C PHE A 97 -7.61 -16.39 2.90
N GLU A 98 -7.25 -17.02 1.79
CA GLU A 98 -7.56 -18.42 1.48
C GLU A 98 -6.98 -19.40 2.51
N ASP A 99 -5.81 -19.09 3.07
CA ASP A 99 -5.11 -19.90 4.08
C ASP A 99 -5.67 -19.72 5.51
N LEU A 100 -6.56 -18.77 5.75
CA LEU A 100 -7.20 -18.60 7.05
C LEU A 100 -8.19 -19.73 7.33
N PRO A 101 -8.41 -20.09 8.62
CA PRO A 101 -9.47 -21.02 9.01
C PRO A 101 -10.84 -20.55 8.48
N LYS A 102 -11.69 -21.49 8.05
CA LYS A 102 -13.01 -21.16 7.44
C LYS A 102 -13.89 -20.30 8.34
N GLU A 103 -13.83 -20.51 9.65
CA GLU A 103 -14.59 -19.69 10.60
C GLU A 103 -14.07 -18.24 10.63
N LYS A 104 -12.75 -18.05 10.53
CA LYS A 104 -12.16 -16.71 10.45
C LYS A 104 -12.50 -16.02 9.13
N GLN A 105 -12.51 -16.75 8.01
CA GLN A 105 -12.96 -16.22 6.72
C GLN A 105 -14.40 -15.69 6.81
N LYS A 106 -15.33 -16.47 7.39
CA LYS A 106 -16.73 -16.07 7.58
C LYS A 106 -16.91 -14.86 8.50
N GLU A 107 -16.07 -14.73 9.52
CA GLU A 107 -16.03 -13.57 10.40
C GLU A 107 -15.60 -12.32 9.62
N LEU A 108 -14.49 -12.43 8.88
CA LEU A 108 -13.93 -11.35 8.09
C LEU A 108 -14.86 -10.88 6.96
N GLU A 109 -15.61 -11.77 6.33
CA GLU A 109 -16.62 -11.43 5.32
C GLU A 109 -17.72 -10.49 5.85
N LYS A 110 -17.97 -10.51 7.15
CA LYS A 110 -18.96 -9.64 7.82
C LYS A 110 -18.32 -8.36 8.37
N THR A 111 -17.00 -8.30 8.44
CA THR A 111 -16.28 -7.18 9.03
C THR A 111 -16.34 -5.96 8.13
N GLN A 112 -16.84 -4.85 8.67
CA GLN A 112 -16.87 -3.57 8.00
C GLN A 112 -15.79 -2.66 8.58
N VAL A 113 -15.09 -1.94 7.70
CA VAL A 113 -14.05 -1.00 8.10
C VAL A 113 -14.38 0.39 7.60
N ARG A 114 -14.18 1.37 8.45
CA ARG A 114 -14.28 2.79 8.10
C ARG A 114 -12.92 3.28 7.61
N ARG A 115 -12.92 3.81 6.40
CA ARG A 115 -11.73 4.39 5.77
C ARG A 115 -11.95 5.88 5.55
N ARG A 116 -10.89 6.66 5.74
CA ARG A 116 -10.93 8.12 5.62
C ARG A 116 -9.52 8.68 5.43
N LEU A 117 -9.41 9.81 4.76
CA LEU A 117 -8.12 10.48 4.60
C LEU A 117 -7.69 11.15 5.92
N ARG A 118 -8.60 11.89 6.56
CA ARG A 118 -8.33 12.63 7.79
C ARG A 118 -9.21 12.11 8.93
N VAL A 119 -8.72 12.23 10.16
CA VAL A 119 -9.49 11.82 11.35
C VAL A 119 -10.81 12.58 11.47
N SER A 120 -10.84 13.84 11.00
CA SER A 120 -12.06 14.68 10.99
C SER A 120 -13.09 14.28 9.94
N ASP A 121 -12.70 13.49 8.93
CA ASP A 121 -13.62 13.11 7.86
C ASP A 121 -14.60 12.05 8.35
N ALA A 122 -15.84 12.07 7.85
CA ALA A 122 -16.83 11.03 8.16
C ALA A 122 -16.39 9.65 7.68
N GLY A 123 -15.68 9.61 6.54
CA GLY A 123 -15.19 8.38 5.93
C GLY A 123 -16.31 7.49 5.39
N TRP A 124 -15.91 6.29 4.97
CA TRP A 124 -16.75 5.32 4.27
C TRP A 124 -16.67 3.97 4.96
N LEU A 125 -17.81 3.32 5.17
CA LEU A 125 -17.84 1.92 5.59
C LEU A 125 -17.70 1.04 4.35
N THR A 126 -16.71 0.17 4.36
CA THR A 126 -16.44 -0.80 3.29
C THR A 126 -16.20 -2.19 3.86
N PRO A 127 -16.56 -3.26 3.14
CA PRO A 127 -16.15 -4.60 3.54
C PRO A 127 -14.62 -4.72 3.65
N LEU A 128 -14.14 -5.44 4.65
CA LEU A 128 -12.73 -5.79 4.76
C LEU A 128 -12.33 -6.85 3.72
N VAL A 129 -13.26 -7.74 3.36
CA VAL A 129 -13.06 -8.75 2.33
C VAL A 129 -13.65 -8.28 1.01
N TYR A 130 -12.81 -8.19 -0.01
CA TYR A 130 -13.23 -7.94 -1.38
C TYR A 130 -13.43 -9.26 -2.13
N ARG A 131 -14.50 -9.37 -2.88
CA ARG A 131 -14.73 -10.48 -3.80
C ARG A 131 -14.60 -9.99 -5.24
N ASN A 132 -13.65 -10.54 -5.98
CA ASN A 132 -13.47 -10.21 -7.38
C ASN A 132 -14.72 -10.63 -8.18
N PRO A 133 -15.40 -9.70 -8.87
CA PRO A 133 -16.68 -10.00 -9.55
C PRO A 133 -16.52 -10.94 -10.74
N ARG A 134 -15.31 -11.04 -11.31
CA ARG A 134 -15.04 -11.89 -12.49
C ARG A 134 -14.64 -13.31 -12.11
N THR A 135 -13.83 -13.44 -11.06
CA THR A 135 -13.25 -14.74 -10.68
C THR A 135 -13.92 -15.35 -9.45
N GLY A 136 -14.64 -14.56 -8.67
CA GLY A 136 -15.17 -14.95 -7.36
C GLY A 136 -14.12 -15.05 -6.25
N ARG A 137 -12.82 -14.89 -6.57
CA ARG A 137 -11.72 -14.97 -5.59
C ARG A 137 -11.86 -13.85 -4.56
N GLN A 138 -11.64 -14.18 -3.30
CA GLN A 138 -11.70 -13.25 -2.19
C GLN A 138 -10.32 -12.84 -1.73
N SER A 139 -10.20 -11.63 -1.20
CA SER A 139 -8.96 -11.07 -0.66
C SER A 139 -9.23 -10.10 0.48
N LEU A 140 -8.24 -9.87 1.32
CA LEU A 140 -8.28 -8.83 2.34
C LEU A 140 -7.90 -7.49 1.69
N HIS A 141 -8.85 -6.56 1.63
CA HIS A 141 -8.60 -5.24 1.07
C HIS A 141 -7.95 -4.33 2.11
N SER A 142 -6.65 -4.11 1.97
CA SER A 142 -5.84 -3.26 2.85
C SER A 142 -6.09 -3.51 4.35
N PRO A 143 -5.75 -4.71 4.87
CA PRO A 143 -5.98 -5.07 6.25
C PRO A 143 -4.89 -4.49 7.18
N VAL A 144 -4.61 -3.19 7.04
CA VAL A 144 -3.54 -2.49 7.75
C VAL A 144 -4.15 -1.35 8.55
N TRP A 145 -3.81 -1.26 9.84
CA TRP A 145 -4.36 -0.24 10.71
C TRP A 145 -3.88 1.17 10.32
N ALA A 146 -2.60 1.35 10.03
CA ALA A 146 -1.99 2.63 9.69
C ALA A 146 -1.15 2.52 8.41
N SER A 147 -1.80 2.48 7.27
CA SER A 147 -1.18 2.23 5.95
C SER A 147 -0.17 3.29 5.51
N ARG A 148 -0.29 4.52 5.99
CA ARG A 148 0.57 5.65 5.59
C ARG A 148 0.96 6.55 6.76
N GLY A 149 1.02 5.99 7.95
CA GLY A 149 1.44 6.71 9.15
C GLY A 149 0.60 7.96 9.39
N LYS A 150 1.25 9.14 9.41
CA LYS A 150 0.58 10.43 9.69
C LYS A 150 -0.24 10.99 8.51
N ASN A 151 -0.07 10.45 7.31
CA ASN A 151 -0.64 11.03 6.09
C ASN A 151 -2.08 10.57 5.80
N VAL A 152 -2.48 9.45 6.35
CA VAL A 152 -3.83 8.89 6.22
C VAL A 152 -4.32 8.48 7.60
N ALA A 153 -5.56 8.77 7.90
CA ALA A 153 -6.15 8.40 9.18
C ALA A 153 -6.17 6.87 9.36
N PRO A 154 -5.91 6.37 10.57
CA PRO A 154 -6.02 4.94 10.85
C PRO A 154 -7.40 4.39 10.50
N VAL A 155 -7.41 3.15 10.04
CA VAL A 155 -8.65 2.40 9.75
C VAL A 155 -9.36 2.08 11.07
N GLN A 156 -10.69 2.10 11.05
CA GLN A 156 -11.52 1.74 12.19
C GLN A 156 -12.47 0.62 11.80
N ILE A 157 -12.49 -0.45 12.59
CA ILE A 157 -13.50 -1.50 12.45
C ILE A 157 -14.79 -1.04 13.11
N ASP A 158 -15.91 -1.22 12.41
CA ASP A 158 -17.22 -0.85 12.94
C ASP A 158 -17.56 -1.62 14.21
N GLY A 159 -17.96 -0.92 15.25
CA GLY A 159 -18.25 -1.50 16.56
C GLY A 159 -17.05 -1.77 17.47
N PHE A 160 -15.81 -1.56 17.02
CA PHE A 160 -14.60 -1.75 17.82
C PHE A 160 -14.08 -0.41 18.37
N SER A 161 -13.42 -0.46 19.53
CA SER A 161 -12.57 0.64 19.97
C SER A 161 -11.33 0.77 19.07
N GLU A 162 -10.60 1.88 19.19
CA GLU A 162 -9.36 2.09 18.46
C GLU A 162 -8.31 1.01 18.79
N THR A 163 -8.15 0.68 20.07
CA THR A 163 -7.24 -0.38 20.53
C THR A 163 -7.62 -1.74 19.96
N GLN A 164 -8.89 -2.12 20.05
CA GLN A 164 -9.37 -3.38 19.49
C GLN A 164 -9.19 -3.45 17.98
N THR A 165 -9.48 -2.35 17.28
CA THR A 165 -9.28 -2.26 15.83
C THR A 165 -7.81 -2.47 15.47
N ARG A 166 -6.91 -1.82 16.20
CA ARG A 166 -5.48 -1.93 15.96
C ARG A 166 -4.98 -3.35 16.20
N GLU A 167 -5.27 -3.93 17.36
CA GLU A 167 -4.86 -5.29 17.68
C GLU A 167 -5.34 -6.29 16.63
N TYR A 168 -6.59 -6.19 16.23
CA TYR A 168 -7.18 -7.07 15.23
C TYR A 168 -6.53 -6.92 13.85
N LEU A 169 -6.27 -5.69 13.40
CA LEU A 169 -5.62 -5.44 12.11
C LEU A 169 -4.12 -5.76 12.15
N ASP A 170 -3.45 -5.56 13.28
CA ASP A 170 -2.04 -5.96 13.45
C ASP A 170 -1.87 -7.48 13.33
N GLU A 171 -2.82 -8.28 13.84
CA GLU A 171 -2.82 -9.74 13.63
C GLU A 171 -2.99 -10.11 12.15
N LEU A 172 -3.90 -9.46 11.44
CA LEU A 172 -4.11 -9.70 10.02
C LEU A 172 -2.91 -9.26 9.17
N GLU A 173 -2.34 -8.11 9.47
CA GLU A 173 -1.13 -7.63 8.80
C GLU A 173 0.03 -8.58 9.03
N ALA A 174 0.24 -9.05 10.27
CA ALA A 174 1.26 -10.04 10.58
C ALA A 174 1.06 -11.35 9.81
N HIS A 175 -0.19 -11.76 9.61
CA HIS A 175 -0.51 -12.94 8.80
C HIS A 175 -0.18 -12.71 7.32
N VAL A 176 -0.60 -11.59 6.73
CA VAL A 176 -0.36 -11.24 5.32
C VAL A 176 1.11 -11.04 5.02
N LEU A 177 1.90 -10.52 5.97
CA LEU A 177 3.32 -10.24 5.75
C LEU A 177 4.25 -11.46 5.97
N GLN A 178 3.69 -12.69 6.06
CA GLN A 178 4.52 -13.90 6.04
C GLN A 178 5.21 -14.06 4.68
N GLN A 179 6.45 -14.55 4.70
CA GLN A 179 7.27 -14.72 3.50
C GLN A 179 6.59 -15.51 2.37
N LYS A 180 5.76 -16.49 2.70
CA LYS A 180 5.03 -17.31 1.70
C LYS A 180 4.01 -16.54 0.87
N TYR A 181 3.62 -15.34 1.28
CA TYR A 181 2.71 -14.45 0.53
C TYR A 181 3.43 -13.28 -0.10
N ARG A 182 4.73 -13.12 0.14
CA ARG A 182 5.53 -11.99 -0.35
C ARG A 182 6.19 -12.29 -1.68
N TYR A 183 6.31 -11.22 -2.48
CA TYR A 183 7.07 -11.20 -3.71
C TYR A 183 7.77 -9.84 -3.86
N ASP A 184 9.08 -9.86 -3.91
CA ASP A 184 9.91 -8.67 -4.07
C ASP A 184 10.38 -8.61 -5.53
N HIS A 185 9.83 -7.65 -6.29
CA HIS A 185 10.12 -7.52 -7.72
C HIS A 185 11.36 -6.66 -7.96
N LEU A 186 12.41 -7.28 -8.44
CA LEU A 186 13.61 -6.58 -8.88
C LEU A 186 13.41 -6.07 -10.30
N HIS A 187 13.13 -4.78 -10.43
CA HIS A 187 12.82 -4.14 -11.70
C HIS A 187 13.99 -4.16 -12.69
N GLN A 188 13.65 -4.30 -13.97
CA GLN A 188 14.55 -4.12 -15.11
C GLN A 188 14.02 -2.99 -16.03
N PRO A 189 14.88 -2.28 -16.78
CA PRO A 189 14.43 -1.31 -17.77
C PRO A 189 13.51 -1.97 -18.80
N GLY A 190 12.37 -1.34 -19.09
CA GLY A 190 11.34 -1.87 -19.98
C GLY A 190 10.28 -2.73 -19.31
N ASP A 191 10.43 -3.10 -18.03
CA ASP A 191 9.40 -3.85 -17.31
C ASP A 191 8.08 -3.08 -17.24
N VAL A 192 6.99 -3.84 -17.34
CA VAL A 192 5.64 -3.39 -17.01
C VAL A 192 5.11 -4.27 -15.89
N THR A 193 5.09 -3.74 -14.67
CA THR A 193 4.56 -4.44 -13.50
C THR A 193 3.13 -4.02 -13.24
N ILE A 194 2.20 -4.98 -13.19
CA ILE A 194 0.76 -4.73 -13.00
C ILE A 194 0.29 -5.47 -11.74
N TRP A 195 -0.46 -4.79 -10.87
CA TRP A 195 -1.03 -5.43 -9.67
C TRP A 195 -2.46 -4.99 -9.39
N SER A 196 -3.20 -5.87 -8.72
CA SER A 196 -4.54 -5.58 -8.22
C SER A 196 -4.46 -4.95 -6.85
N ASN A 197 -4.94 -3.73 -6.70
CA ASN A 197 -4.98 -3.06 -5.40
C ASN A 197 -5.95 -3.72 -4.41
N PHE A 198 -6.96 -4.45 -4.87
CA PHE A 198 -7.87 -5.17 -3.99
C PHE A 198 -7.29 -6.45 -3.40
N ALA A 199 -6.28 -7.03 -4.06
CA ALA A 199 -5.72 -8.32 -3.68
C ALA A 199 -4.24 -8.25 -3.28
N THR A 200 -3.67 -7.05 -3.15
CA THR A 200 -2.23 -6.88 -2.92
C THR A 200 -1.97 -5.69 -2.01
N LEU A 201 -1.19 -5.92 -0.97
CA LEU A 201 -0.43 -4.84 -0.33
C LEU A 201 0.88 -4.65 -1.08
N HIS A 202 1.37 -3.42 -1.09
CA HIS A 202 2.70 -3.15 -1.60
C HIS A 202 3.45 -2.17 -0.69
N ASN A 203 4.77 -2.18 -0.85
CA ASN A 203 5.67 -1.27 -0.18
C ASN A 203 6.73 -0.79 -1.17
N ALA A 204 7.07 0.50 -1.09
CA ALA A 204 8.21 1.06 -1.81
C ALA A 204 9.43 1.06 -0.88
N PRO A 205 10.29 0.04 -0.95
CA PRO A 205 11.49 -0.03 -0.12
C PRO A 205 12.36 1.21 -0.25
N PRO A 206 13.28 1.44 0.68
CA PRO A 206 14.18 2.59 0.64
C PRO A 206 14.95 2.69 -0.68
N VAL A 207 15.15 3.90 -1.15
CA VAL A 207 15.97 4.20 -2.33
C VAL A 207 16.99 5.28 -1.97
N LYS A 208 18.12 5.31 -2.69
CA LYS A 208 19.06 6.44 -2.55
C LYS A 208 18.38 7.74 -2.96
N SER A 209 18.33 8.69 -2.05
CA SER A 209 17.77 10.03 -2.24
C SER A 209 18.81 10.99 -2.84
N LYS A 210 20.07 10.85 -2.44
CA LYS A 210 21.19 11.59 -2.99
C LYS A 210 21.82 10.82 -4.14
N ILE A 211 21.59 11.30 -5.35
CA ILE A 211 22.19 10.74 -6.54
C ILE A 211 23.56 11.38 -6.70
N CYS A 212 24.60 10.57 -6.58
CA CYS A 212 25.98 10.99 -6.81
C CYS A 212 26.44 10.73 -8.25
N SER A 213 25.71 9.87 -8.97
CA SER A 213 26.01 9.46 -10.34
C SER A 213 24.72 9.18 -11.09
N PRO A 214 24.67 9.37 -12.43
CA PRO A 214 23.57 8.89 -13.26
C PRO A 214 23.29 7.40 -13.10
N GLU A 215 24.29 6.62 -12.69
CA GLU A 215 24.15 5.18 -12.41
C GLU A 215 23.25 4.86 -11.21
N ASP A 216 23.02 5.83 -10.32
CA ASP A 216 22.09 5.71 -9.21
C ASP A 216 20.63 6.06 -9.58
N ALA A 217 20.38 6.46 -10.83
CA ALA A 217 19.07 6.95 -11.24
C ALA A 217 18.01 5.84 -11.28
N ARG A 218 16.85 6.12 -10.70
CA ARG A 218 15.64 5.31 -10.79
C ARG A 218 14.50 6.17 -11.31
N LEU A 219 13.87 5.74 -12.40
CA LEU A 219 12.74 6.44 -13.01
C LEU A 219 11.70 5.43 -13.47
N MET A 220 10.50 5.58 -12.94
CA MET A 220 9.34 4.78 -13.28
C MET A 220 8.12 5.67 -13.48
N TYR A 221 7.21 5.24 -14.34
CA TYR A 221 5.93 5.90 -14.56
C TYR A 221 4.81 5.03 -14.01
N ARG A 222 4.00 5.59 -13.11
CA ARG A 222 2.83 4.90 -12.57
C ARG A 222 1.55 5.36 -13.24
N ILE A 223 0.74 4.40 -13.62
CA ILE A 223 -0.65 4.60 -14.06
C ILE A 223 -1.53 3.76 -13.13
N SER A 224 -2.64 4.33 -12.70
CA SER A 224 -3.60 3.62 -11.87
C SER A 224 -5.01 3.82 -12.40
N CYS A 225 -5.82 2.77 -12.33
CA CYS A 225 -7.20 2.77 -12.78
C CYS A 225 -8.12 2.66 -11.55
N LYS A 226 -9.15 3.50 -11.48
CA LYS A 226 -10.21 3.34 -10.48
C LYS A 226 -11.01 2.07 -10.79
N GLY A 227 -11.43 1.40 -9.72
CA GLY A 227 -12.34 0.26 -9.79
C GLY A 227 -13.79 0.70 -9.67
N GLU A 228 -14.65 -0.28 -9.60
CA GLU A 228 -16.02 -0.06 -9.15
C GLU A 228 -16.04 0.02 -7.62
N PRO A 229 -17.02 0.72 -7.04
CA PRO A 229 -17.17 0.76 -5.59
C PRO A 229 -17.32 -0.65 -5.02
N SER A 230 -16.62 -0.94 -3.95
CA SER A 230 -16.75 -2.20 -3.23
C SER A 230 -17.97 -2.26 -2.28
N TYR A 231 -18.81 -1.23 -2.30
CA TYR A 231 -19.99 -1.04 -1.44
C TYR A 231 -21.06 -0.21 -2.14
N HIS A 232 -22.27 -0.19 -1.60
CA HIS A 232 -23.35 0.61 -2.16
C HIS A 232 -23.09 2.10 -1.97
N LEU A 233 -22.91 2.80 -3.09
CA LEU A 233 -22.95 4.25 -3.11
C LEU A 233 -24.38 4.75 -2.85
N PRO A 234 -24.55 5.97 -2.32
CA PRO A 234 -25.86 6.60 -2.21
C PRO A 234 -26.59 6.60 -3.56
N ARG A 235 -27.84 6.19 -3.58
CA ARG A 235 -28.60 5.90 -4.82
C ARG A 235 -29.01 7.12 -5.65
N LYS A 236 -28.91 8.33 -5.08
CA LYS A 236 -29.28 9.55 -5.80
C LYS A 236 -28.05 10.17 -6.42
N ASP A 237 -28.12 10.39 -7.71
CA ASP A 237 -27.11 11.11 -8.49
C ASP A 237 -25.68 10.60 -8.25
N THR A 238 -25.51 9.30 -8.49
CA THR A 238 -24.22 8.61 -8.30
C THR A 238 -23.06 9.36 -8.98
N ASP A 239 -23.27 9.86 -10.19
CA ASP A 239 -22.22 10.57 -10.93
C ASP A 239 -21.90 11.92 -10.31
N GLU A 240 -22.92 12.68 -9.86
CA GLU A 240 -22.73 13.96 -9.17
C GLU A 240 -22.07 13.75 -7.81
N TRP A 241 -22.50 12.71 -7.07
CA TRP A 241 -21.91 12.36 -5.80
C TRP A 241 -20.46 11.91 -5.94
N LEU A 242 -20.15 11.11 -6.95
CA LEU A 242 -18.80 10.70 -7.28
C LEU A 242 -17.92 11.90 -7.63
N ALA A 243 -18.41 12.81 -8.47
CA ALA A 243 -17.70 14.02 -8.85
C ALA A 243 -17.41 14.94 -7.65
N ALA A 244 -18.33 15.01 -6.69
CA ALA A 244 -18.17 15.85 -5.50
C ALA A 244 -17.26 15.23 -4.42
N ASN A 245 -17.13 13.89 -4.37
CA ASN A 245 -16.51 13.19 -3.26
C ASN A 245 -15.28 12.36 -3.65
N ILE A 246 -15.00 12.22 -4.93
CA ILE A 246 -13.82 11.50 -5.42
C ILE A 246 -12.85 12.50 -6.02
N SER A 247 -11.66 12.57 -5.46
CA SER A 247 -10.57 13.31 -6.09
C SER A 247 -10.31 12.73 -7.49
N PRO A 248 -10.15 13.56 -8.51
CA PRO A 248 -9.65 13.08 -9.81
C PRO A 248 -8.36 12.29 -9.56
N PRO A 249 -8.14 11.17 -10.26
CA PRO A 249 -6.98 10.33 -10.03
C PRO A 249 -5.65 11.09 -10.12
N TYR A 250 -5.66 12.24 -10.76
CA TYR A 250 -4.50 13.11 -10.87
C TYR A 250 -4.94 14.56 -11.10
N GLN A 251 -4.99 15.35 -10.06
CA GLN A 251 -4.58 16.74 -10.22
C GLN A 251 -3.06 16.72 -10.02
N SER A 252 -2.30 16.51 -11.11
CA SER A 252 -0.94 16.98 -11.11
C SER A 252 -1.02 18.49 -10.93
N ASN A 253 -0.61 18.99 -9.79
CA ASN A 253 -0.14 20.36 -9.72
C ASN A 253 1.08 20.43 -10.64
N ILE A 254 0.85 20.80 -11.89
CA ILE A 254 1.89 21.24 -12.82
C ILE A 254 2.33 22.62 -12.35
#